data_b5546f139386f75e23251c52930286f8
#
_entry.id   b5546f139386f75e23251c52930286f8
#
_cell.length_a   1.000
_cell.length_b   1.000
_cell.length_c   1.000
_cell.angle_alpha   90.00
_cell.angle_beta   90.00
_cell.angle_gamma   90.00
#
_symmetry.space_group_name_H-M   'P 1'
#
loop_
_entity.id
_entity.type
_entity.pdbx_description
1 polymer ?
#
loop_
_entity_poly.entity_id
_entity_poly.type
_entity_poly.pdbx_seq_one_letter_code
_entity_poly.pdbx_strand_id
1 'polypeptide(L)'
;MARQEEKHTSLAVTVRAIQIAVGERADKASDNIRFYGTEQGMLILVGAVETWAKGAASVEFSLNDGTGRIKARYYGSGDHLDGIAPGAYVQAFGHPRVAPELHLAVTGLRAVASGDEVSYHFIETAHSALTLQRAARGDPTTPSPKKPADAGGQLELSAPKTAPLVGQTLKDALVTFLQKEGPSRPEGVSLELLCQRAQPTPAKEVSAALQLLLEDGEVFTTIDDQHFQCV
;
A
#
# COMPACT_ATOMS: atom_id res chain seq x y z
N MET A 1 8.59 -32.04 -6.12
CA MET A 1 9.15 -30.72 -6.38
C MET A 1 7.98 -29.75 -6.44
N ALA A 2 7.73 -29.01 -5.38
CA ALA A 2 6.67 -27.98 -5.33
C ALA A 2 7.13 -26.79 -6.16
N ARG A 3 6.38 -26.49 -7.22
CA ARG A 3 6.57 -25.27 -8.04
C ARG A 3 6.16 -24.10 -7.15
N GLN A 4 7.11 -23.31 -6.69
CA GLN A 4 6.82 -22.02 -6.07
C GLN A 4 6.12 -21.17 -7.13
N GLU A 5 4.85 -20.87 -6.93
CA GLU A 5 4.15 -19.81 -7.66
C GLU A 5 4.84 -18.50 -7.25
N GLU A 6 5.75 -18.03 -8.09
CA GLU A 6 6.24 -16.65 -8.01
C GLU A 6 5.01 -15.76 -8.22
N LYS A 7 4.54 -15.14 -7.14
CA LYS A 7 3.59 -14.05 -7.23
C LYS A 7 4.27 -12.94 -8.01
N HIS A 8 3.97 -12.83 -9.29
CA HIS A 8 4.31 -11.68 -10.11
C HIS A 8 3.55 -10.46 -9.60
N THR A 9 4.08 -9.85 -8.57
CA THR A 9 3.52 -8.62 -8.01
C THR A 9 3.97 -7.47 -8.93
N SER A 10 3.02 -6.81 -9.56
CA SER A 10 3.27 -5.57 -10.27
C SER A 10 3.41 -4.42 -9.27
N LEU A 11 4.35 -3.52 -9.49
CA LEU A 11 4.61 -2.38 -8.63
C LEU A 11 4.19 -1.08 -9.32
N ALA A 12 3.32 -0.32 -8.69
CA ALA A 12 3.03 1.04 -9.11
C ALA A 12 4.21 1.95 -8.79
N VAL A 13 4.72 2.66 -9.81
CA VAL A 13 5.91 3.50 -9.70
C VAL A 13 5.76 4.79 -10.48
N THR A 14 6.56 5.80 -10.14
CA THR A 14 6.73 7.00 -10.95
C THR A 14 7.95 6.86 -11.88
N VAL A 15 7.98 7.64 -12.95
CA VAL A 15 9.14 7.71 -13.84
C VAL A 15 10.39 8.11 -13.07
N ARG A 16 10.29 9.05 -12.14
CA ARG A 16 11.38 9.47 -11.27
C ARG A 16 11.95 8.32 -10.45
N ALA A 17 11.08 7.49 -9.88
CA ALA A 17 11.49 6.33 -9.10
C ALA A 17 12.27 5.32 -9.95
N ILE A 18 11.84 5.07 -11.19
CA ILE A 18 12.58 4.21 -12.14
C ILE A 18 13.97 4.80 -12.43
N GLN A 19 14.06 6.09 -12.73
CA GLN A 19 15.32 6.75 -13.04
C GLN A 19 16.32 6.68 -11.87
N ILE A 20 15.84 6.87 -10.64
CA ILE A 20 16.66 6.74 -9.43
C ILE A 20 17.15 5.29 -9.28
N ALA A 21 16.23 4.32 -9.33
CA ALA A 21 16.55 2.90 -9.18
C ALA A 21 17.54 2.40 -10.25
N VAL A 22 17.44 2.93 -11.48
CA VAL A 22 18.41 2.66 -12.55
C VAL A 22 19.78 3.27 -12.24
N GLY A 23 19.82 4.48 -11.67
CA GLY A 23 21.07 5.15 -11.30
C GLY A 23 21.82 4.44 -10.15
N GLU A 24 21.10 3.81 -9.23
CA GLU A 24 21.65 3.11 -8.06
C GLU A 24 22.12 1.68 -8.34
N ARG A 25 21.97 1.17 -9.56
CA ARG A 25 22.39 -0.20 -9.90
C ARG A 25 23.89 -0.38 -9.81
N ALA A 26 24.29 -1.46 -9.15
CA ALA A 26 25.70 -1.87 -9.07
C ALA A 26 26.22 -2.40 -10.41
N ASP A 27 25.40 -3.17 -11.14
CA ASP A 27 25.70 -3.69 -12.48
C ASP A 27 24.89 -2.93 -13.54
N LYS A 28 25.58 -2.14 -14.35
CA LYS A 28 24.96 -1.35 -15.42
C LYS A 28 24.50 -2.19 -16.61
N ALA A 29 24.96 -3.42 -16.75
CA ALA A 29 24.58 -4.32 -17.83
C ALA A 29 23.33 -5.17 -17.51
N SER A 30 22.96 -5.28 -16.25
CA SER A 30 21.78 -6.04 -15.84
C SER A 30 20.50 -5.21 -15.96
N ASP A 31 19.44 -5.83 -16.47
CA ASP A 31 18.10 -5.26 -16.49
C ASP A 31 17.39 -5.37 -15.12
N ASN A 32 18.02 -6.01 -14.13
CA ASN A 32 17.46 -6.16 -12.79
C ASN A 32 17.51 -4.83 -12.04
N ILE A 33 16.34 -4.26 -11.83
CA ILE A 33 16.15 -3.00 -11.13
C ILE A 33 15.57 -3.30 -9.74
N ARG A 34 16.18 -2.69 -8.71
CA ARG A 34 15.72 -2.80 -7.32
C ARG A 34 15.06 -1.52 -6.88
N PHE A 35 13.87 -1.64 -6.37
CA PHE A 35 13.15 -0.55 -5.71
C PHE A 35 13.20 -0.79 -4.20
N TYR A 36 13.87 0.12 -3.50
CA TYR A 36 14.04 0.02 -2.04
C TYR A 36 14.60 -1.32 -1.57
N GLY A 37 15.57 -1.87 -2.32
CA GLY A 37 16.23 -3.15 -2.01
C GLY A 37 15.50 -4.39 -2.52
N THR A 38 14.26 -4.26 -3.02
CA THR A 38 13.46 -5.37 -3.56
C THR A 38 13.50 -5.36 -5.08
N GLU A 39 13.80 -6.52 -5.66
CA GLU A 39 13.78 -6.70 -7.11
C GLU A 39 12.34 -6.78 -7.61
N GLN A 40 12.02 -6.01 -8.65
CA GLN A 40 10.69 -5.94 -9.23
C GLN A 40 10.78 -6.11 -10.76
N GLY A 41 10.00 -7.05 -11.28
CA GLY A 41 9.97 -7.32 -12.72
C GLY A 41 8.95 -6.45 -13.45
N MET A 42 7.69 -6.47 -13.01
CA MET A 42 6.60 -5.77 -13.68
C MET A 42 6.28 -4.45 -12.98
N LEU A 43 6.19 -3.38 -13.75
CA LEU A 43 5.87 -2.03 -13.29
C LEU A 43 4.56 -1.55 -13.87
N ILE A 44 3.87 -0.70 -13.12
CA ILE A 44 2.66 0.02 -13.54
C ILE A 44 3.00 1.50 -13.54
N LEU A 45 2.77 2.15 -14.69
CA LEU A 45 2.91 3.59 -14.88
C LEU A 45 1.60 4.17 -15.40
N VAL A 46 1.25 5.36 -14.90
CA VAL A 46 0.17 6.18 -15.46
C VAL A 46 0.75 7.53 -15.84
N GLY A 47 0.50 7.97 -17.06
CA GLY A 47 1.01 9.26 -17.55
C GLY A 47 0.40 9.69 -18.87
N ALA A 48 0.68 10.92 -19.25
CA ALA A 48 0.29 11.47 -20.52
C ALA A 48 1.23 10.99 -21.64
N VAL A 49 0.67 10.64 -22.78
CA VAL A 49 1.42 10.36 -24.01
C VAL A 49 1.85 11.68 -24.64
N GLU A 50 3.15 11.90 -24.80
CA GLU A 50 3.66 13.13 -25.47
C GLU A 50 3.95 12.88 -26.95
N THR A 51 4.51 11.71 -27.27
CA THR A 51 4.82 11.32 -28.66
C THR A 51 4.23 9.94 -28.93
N TRP A 52 3.87 9.71 -30.20
CA TRP A 52 3.30 8.44 -30.62
C TRP A 52 3.77 8.12 -32.04
N ALA A 53 4.41 6.99 -32.23
CA ALA A 53 4.89 6.53 -33.52
C ALA A 53 4.54 5.05 -33.70
N LYS A 54 3.67 4.75 -34.66
CA LYS A 54 3.29 3.38 -35.04
C LYS A 54 4.26 2.86 -36.09
N GLY A 55 5.03 1.85 -35.73
CA GLY A 55 5.89 1.06 -36.64
C GLY A 55 5.18 -0.17 -37.15
N ALA A 56 5.87 -0.97 -37.97
CA ALA A 56 5.30 -2.22 -38.53
C ALA A 56 5.09 -3.33 -37.47
N ALA A 57 5.94 -3.39 -36.45
CA ALA A 57 5.92 -4.46 -35.43
C ALA A 57 5.84 -3.94 -34.00
N SER A 58 5.87 -2.63 -33.79
CA SER A 58 5.81 -2.03 -32.47
C SER A 58 5.27 -0.62 -32.52
N VAL A 59 4.72 -0.16 -31.41
CA VAL A 59 4.36 1.24 -31.19
C VAL A 59 5.35 1.83 -30.19
N GLU A 60 5.99 2.93 -30.55
CA GLU A 60 6.90 3.68 -29.69
C GLU A 60 6.22 4.99 -29.25
N PHE A 61 6.33 5.29 -27.97
CA PHE A 61 5.74 6.49 -27.40
C PHE A 61 6.54 6.99 -26.20
N SER A 62 6.33 8.24 -25.84
CA SER A 62 6.91 8.85 -24.65
C SER A 62 5.80 9.10 -23.63
N LEU A 63 6.04 8.66 -22.41
CA LEU A 63 5.15 8.90 -21.26
C LEU A 63 5.74 9.96 -20.34
N ASN A 64 4.89 10.87 -19.91
CA ASN A 64 5.16 11.89 -18.90
C ASN A 64 4.14 11.77 -17.77
N ASP A 65 4.60 11.46 -16.56
CA ASP A 65 3.77 11.37 -15.36
C ASP A 65 3.86 12.62 -14.46
N GLY A 66 4.48 13.69 -14.95
CA GLY A 66 4.75 14.90 -14.16
C GLY A 66 6.03 14.82 -13.31
N THR A 67 6.55 13.61 -13.01
CA THR A 67 7.82 13.42 -12.29
C THR A 67 9.01 13.25 -13.21
N GLY A 68 8.76 12.85 -14.46
CA GLY A 68 9.77 12.65 -15.50
C GLY A 68 9.19 12.14 -16.81
N ARG A 69 10.08 11.87 -17.75
CA ARG A 69 9.75 11.30 -19.05
C ARG A 69 10.48 9.97 -19.24
N ILE A 70 9.75 9.00 -19.82
CA ILE A 70 10.32 7.70 -20.18
C ILE A 70 9.82 7.28 -21.56
N LYS A 71 10.71 6.71 -22.37
CA LYS A 71 10.32 6.06 -23.61
C LYS A 71 9.62 4.75 -23.30
N ALA A 72 8.60 4.41 -24.06
CA ALA A 72 7.86 3.17 -23.93
C ALA A 72 7.71 2.53 -25.30
N ARG A 73 7.80 1.20 -25.34
CA ARG A 73 7.66 0.42 -26.57
C ARG A 73 6.69 -0.72 -26.33
N TYR A 74 5.59 -0.69 -27.07
CA TYR A 74 4.60 -1.76 -27.09
C TYR A 74 4.83 -2.66 -28.30
N TYR A 75 5.02 -3.95 -28.05
CA TYR A 75 5.24 -4.94 -29.10
C TYR A 75 3.91 -5.56 -29.49
N GLY A 76 3.38 -5.14 -30.65
CA GLY A 76 2.11 -5.60 -31.19
C GLY A 76 1.65 -4.69 -32.34
N SER A 77 0.63 -5.12 -33.07
CA SER A 77 0.04 -4.35 -34.19
C SER A 77 -0.60 -3.03 -33.74
N GLY A 78 -0.95 -2.91 -32.46
CA GLY A 78 -1.60 -1.73 -31.92
C GLY A 78 -3.03 -1.49 -32.40
N ASP A 79 -3.66 -2.50 -33.02
CA ASP A 79 -5.01 -2.36 -33.60
C ASP A 79 -6.10 -2.17 -32.54
N HIS A 80 -5.82 -2.52 -31.27
CA HIS A 80 -6.71 -2.33 -30.12
C HIS A 80 -6.34 -1.10 -29.28
N LEU A 81 -5.43 -0.27 -29.77
CA LEU A 81 -5.00 0.96 -29.09
C LEU A 81 -5.71 2.20 -29.67
N ASP A 82 -6.88 1.99 -30.28
CA ASP A 82 -7.69 3.07 -30.81
C ASP A 82 -8.07 4.07 -29.71
N GLY A 83 -7.90 5.36 -30.01
CA GLY A 83 -8.14 6.45 -29.06
C GLY A 83 -6.92 6.85 -28.21
N ILE A 84 -5.79 6.15 -28.32
CA ILE A 84 -4.54 6.59 -27.69
C ILE A 84 -3.77 7.48 -28.67
N ALA A 85 -3.63 8.75 -28.30
CA ALA A 85 -2.96 9.79 -29.09
C ALA A 85 -2.14 10.70 -28.15
N PRO A 86 -1.25 11.52 -28.69
CA PRO A 86 -0.60 12.56 -27.90
C PRO A 86 -1.61 13.41 -27.12
N GLY A 87 -1.36 13.59 -25.82
CA GLY A 87 -2.27 14.24 -24.87
C GLY A 87 -3.19 13.28 -24.10
N ALA A 88 -3.39 12.05 -24.57
CA ALA A 88 -4.16 11.05 -23.83
C ALA A 88 -3.38 10.53 -22.61
N TYR A 89 -4.09 10.30 -21.49
CA TYR A 89 -3.53 9.58 -20.36
C TYR A 89 -3.71 8.08 -20.54
N VAL A 90 -2.66 7.34 -20.25
CA VAL A 90 -2.64 5.89 -20.36
C VAL A 90 -2.08 5.23 -19.11
N GLN A 91 -2.53 4.02 -18.85
CA GLN A 91 -1.90 3.11 -17.90
C GLN A 91 -1.12 2.06 -18.69
N ALA A 92 0.18 1.99 -18.43
CA ALA A 92 1.11 1.06 -19.07
C ALA A 92 1.64 0.05 -18.06
N PHE A 93 1.62 -1.22 -18.44
CA PHE A 93 2.20 -2.35 -17.70
C PHE A 93 3.40 -2.85 -18.47
N GLY A 94 4.53 -3.04 -17.81
CA GLY A 94 5.70 -3.49 -18.53
C GLY A 94 6.93 -3.70 -17.66
N HIS A 95 8.01 -4.08 -18.33
CA HIS A 95 9.31 -4.31 -17.72
C HIS A 95 10.26 -3.19 -18.11
N PRO A 96 11.01 -2.62 -17.18
CA PRO A 96 12.03 -1.65 -17.51
C PRO A 96 13.19 -2.34 -18.25
N ARG A 97 13.68 -1.72 -19.30
CA ARG A 97 14.86 -2.12 -20.06
C ARG A 97 15.85 -0.98 -20.11
N VAL A 98 17.10 -1.28 -19.93
CA VAL A 98 18.14 -0.26 -19.83
C VAL A 98 19.04 -0.16 -21.05
N ALA A 99 19.09 -1.19 -21.86
CA ALA A 99 19.85 -1.21 -23.09
C ALA A 99 18.93 -1.13 -24.33
N PRO A 100 19.31 -0.39 -25.37
CA PRO A 100 20.44 0.54 -25.49
C PRO A 100 20.23 1.86 -24.73
N GLU A 101 19.02 2.17 -24.35
CA GLU A 101 18.60 3.29 -23.52
C GLU A 101 17.43 2.87 -22.61
N LEU A 102 17.26 3.58 -21.49
CA LEU A 102 16.17 3.31 -20.57
C LEU A 102 14.80 3.47 -21.26
N HIS A 103 14.04 2.40 -21.30
CA HIS A 103 12.68 2.39 -21.80
C HIS A 103 11.82 1.37 -21.06
N LEU A 104 10.51 1.53 -21.13
CA LEU A 104 9.54 0.55 -20.64
C LEU A 104 9.15 -0.37 -21.81
N ALA A 105 9.48 -1.66 -21.71
CA ALA A 105 8.94 -2.69 -22.61
C ALA A 105 7.52 -3.02 -22.16
N VAL A 106 6.54 -2.48 -22.86
CA VAL A 106 5.13 -2.52 -22.49
C VAL A 106 4.51 -3.84 -22.92
N THR A 107 3.89 -4.55 -22.00
CA THR A 107 3.13 -5.79 -22.22
C THR A 107 1.62 -5.54 -22.27
N GLY A 108 1.15 -4.48 -21.60
CA GLY A 108 -0.25 -4.07 -21.60
C GLY A 108 -0.37 -2.55 -21.57
N LEU A 109 -1.31 -2.03 -22.34
CA LEU A 109 -1.58 -0.59 -22.44
C LEU A 109 -3.07 -0.36 -22.53
N ARG A 110 -3.59 0.59 -21.75
CA ARG A 110 -5.00 1.01 -21.83
C ARG A 110 -5.13 2.51 -21.63
N ALA A 111 -6.15 3.10 -22.23
CA ALA A 111 -6.51 4.47 -21.95
C ALA A 111 -7.04 4.62 -20.51
N VAL A 112 -6.75 5.75 -19.89
CA VAL A 112 -7.29 6.15 -18.59
C VAL A 112 -8.66 6.79 -18.82
N ALA A 113 -9.69 6.32 -18.11
CA ALA A 113 -11.06 6.76 -18.30
C ALA A 113 -11.40 8.02 -17.49
N SER A 114 -10.77 8.23 -16.33
CA SER A 114 -11.05 9.37 -15.45
C SER A 114 -9.78 9.91 -14.77
N GLY A 115 -9.82 11.16 -14.33
CA GLY A 115 -8.75 11.79 -13.55
C GLY A 115 -8.53 11.11 -12.19
N ASP A 116 -9.54 10.41 -11.66
CA ASP A 116 -9.45 9.68 -10.40
C ASP A 116 -8.44 8.53 -10.47
N GLU A 117 -8.35 7.86 -11.64
CA GLU A 117 -7.35 6.82 -11.86
C GLU A 117 -5.91 7.35 -11.78
N VAL A 118 -5.70 8.58 -12.26
CA VAL A 118 -4.41 9.25 -12.14
C VAL A 118 -4.08 9.55 -10.67
N SER A 119 -5.05 10.11 -9.95
CA SER A 119 -4.91 10.41 -8.52
C SER A 119 -4.68 9.15 -7.69
N TYR A 120 -5.45 8.10 -7.95
CA TYR A 120 -5.29 6.80 -7.31
C TYR A 120 -3.89 6.23 -7.55
N HIS A 121 -3.39 6.29 -8.78
CA HIS A 121 -2.05 5.79 -9.10
C HIS A 121 -0.96 6.50 -8.29
N PHE A 122 -1.03 7.83 -8.13
CA PHE A 122 -0.07 8.56 -7.30
C PHE A 122 -0.14 8.16 -5.83
N ILE A 123 -1.34 7.96 -5.29
CA ILE A 123 -1.51 7.45 -3.92
C ILE A 123 -0.91 6.05 -3.79
N GLU A 124 -1.18 5.18 -4.75
CA GLU A 124 -0.65 3.81 -4.78
C GLU A 124 0.88 3.77 -4.89
N THR A 125 1.49 4.63 -5.71
CA THR A 125 2.96 4.73 -5.80
C THR A 125 3.58 5.17 -4.49
N ALA A 126 2.98 6.14 -3.79
CA ALA A 126 3.45 6.60 -2.49
C ALA A 126 3.31 5.51 -1.43
N HIS A 127 2.17 4.84 -1.37
CA HIS A 127 1.91 3.73 -0.45
C HIS A 127 2.90 2.58 -0.68
N SER A 128 3.11 2.16 -1.93
CA SER A 128 4.04 1.09 -2.29
C SER A 128 5.47 1.44 -1.93
N ALA A 129 5.90 2.68 -2.19
CA ALA A 129 7.22 3.17 -1.83
C ALA A 129 7.45 3.13 -0.31
N LEU A 130 6.51 3.63 0.48
CA LEU A 130 6.58 3.62 1.94
C LEU A 130 6.60 2.19 2.50
N THR A 131 5.80 1.30 1.94
CA THR A 131 5.73 -0.10 2.35
C THR A 131 7.06 -0.82 2.10
N LEU A 132 7.65 -0.65 0.92
CA LEU A 132 8.95 -1.23 0.59
C LEU A 132 10.09 -0.63 1.42
N GLN A 133 10.08 0.68 1.67
CA GLN A 133 11.06 1.33 2.54
C GLN A 133 11.00 0.83 3.98
N ARG A 134 9.79 0.64 4.54
CA ARG A 134 9.61 0.07 5.89
C ARG A 134 10.12 -1.36 5.94
N ALA A 135 9.77 -2.18 4.95
CA ALA A 135 10.26 -3.55 4.85
C ALA A 135 11.79 -3.62 4.77
N ALA A 136 12.43 -2.73 3.98
CA ALA A 136 13.88 -2.66 3.87
C ALA A 136 14.58 -2.21 5.17
N ARG A 137 13.90 -1.41 6.01
CA ARG A 137 14.42 -0.98 7.32
C ARG A 137 14.19 -2.02 8.43
N GLY A 138 13.45 -3.09 8.16
CA GLY A 138 13.07 -4.08 9.17
C GLY A 138 12.02 -3.57 10.15
N ASP A 139 11.36 -2.46 9.84
CA ASP A 139 10.23 -2.00 10.63
C ASP A 139 9.08 -3.01 10.51
N PRO A 140 8.43 -3.40 11.62
CA PRO A 140 7.33 -4.35 11.56
C PRO A 140 6.24 -3.76 10.63
N THR A 141 6.04 -4.44 9.51
CA THR A 141 4.90 -4.16 8.64
C THR A 141 3.63 -4.30 9.47
N THR A 142 2.75 -3.31 9.41
CA THR A 142 1.40 -3.40 9.99
C THR A 142 0.82 -4.75 9.58
N PRO A 143 0.40 -5.62 10.51
CA PRO A 143 -0.09 -6.94 10.15
C PRO A 143 -1.30 -6.80 9.26
N SER A 144 -1.16 -7.24 8.01
CA SER A 144 -2.30 -7.54 7.14
C SER A 144 -3.21 -8.50 7.90
N PRO A 145 -4.54 -8.39 7.85
CA PRO A 145 -5.43 -9.27 8.58
C PRO A 145 -5.20 -10.71 8.15
N LYS A 146 -4.45 -11.46 8.96
CA LYS A 146 -4.26 -12.88 8.76
C LYS A 146 -5.55 -13.59 9.15
N LYS A 147 -6.14 -14.27 8.19
CA LYS A 147 -7.10 -15.36 8.40
C LYS A 147 -6.59 -16.29 9.52
N PRO A 148 -7.40 -16.69 10.48
CA PRO A 148 -6.93 -17.49 11.58
C PRO A 148 -6.47 -18.86 11.10
N ALA A 149 -5.19 -19.18 11.31
CA ALA A 149 -4.68 -20.53 11.26
C ALA A 149 -4.13 -20.85 12.65
N ASP A 150 -4.71 -21.87 13.26
CA ASP A 150 -4.27 -22.52 14.48
C ASP A 150 -2.75 -22.72 14.52
N ALA A 151 -2.11 -22.23 15.58
CA ALA A 151 -0.96 -22.90 16.20
C ALA A 151 -0.55 -22.12 17.47
N GLY A 152 -0.60 -22.80 18.59
CA GLY A 152 -0.14 -22.32 19.88
C GLY A 152 1.35 -22.02 19.91
N GLY A 153 1.69 -20.91 20.52
CA GLY A 153 3.04 -20.50 20.84
C GLY A 153 2.99 -19.48 21.98
N GLN A 154 3.16 -20.00 23.17
CA GLN A 154 3.18 -19.31 24.44
C GLN A 154 4.43 -18.42 24.51
N LEU A 155 4.26 -17.12 24.63
CA LEU A 155 5.27 -16.21 25.13
C LEU A 155 4.70 -15.52 26.38
N GLU A 156 5.15 -16.02 27.51
CA GLU A 156 4.94 -15.41 28.82
C GLU A 156 5.65 -14.05 28.87
N LEU A 157 4.85 -12.97 28.99
CA LEU A 157 5.32 -11.75 29.61
C LEU A 157 4.43 -11.50 30.82
N SER A 158 5.02 -11.66 31.98
CA SER A 158 4.46 -11.41 33.28
C SER A 158 3.87 -10.01 33.39
N ALA A 159 2.52 -9.92 33.42
CA ALA A 159 1.79 -8.75 33.83
C ALA A 159 1.39 -8.90 35.30
N PRO A 160 1.42 -7.85 36.12
CA PRO A 160 0.97 -7.91 37.50
C PRO A 160 -0.55 -8.19 37.52
N LYS A 161 -0.95 -9.14 38.36
CA LYS A 161 -2.36 -9.47 38.63
C LYS A 161 -3.08 -8.26 39.21
N THR A 162 -3.85 -7.57 38.40
CA THR A 162 -4.76 -6.52 38.84
C THR A 162 -6.18 -7.09 38.85
N ALA A 163 -6.98 -6.76 39.84
CA ALA A 163 -8.38 -7.14 39.94
C ALA A 163 -9.18 -6.58 38.72
N PRO A 164 -10.31 -7.20 38.32
CA PRO A 164 -11.13 -6.71 37.22
C PRO A 164 -11.57 -5.27 37.48
N LEU A 165 -11.37 -4.40 36.51
CA LEU A 165 -11.81 -3.01 36.55
C LEU A 165 -13.33 -2.98 36.31
N VAL A 166 -14.08 -2.31 37.16
CA VAL A 166 -15.55 -2.26 37.10
C VAL A 166 -16.05 -0.82 37.21
N GLY A 167 -17.09 -0.46 36.44
CA GLY A 167 -17.75 0.83 36.55
C GLY A 167 -16.87 2.03 36.12
N GLN A 168 -16.80 3.06 36.94
CA GLN A 168 -16.11 4.32 36.61
C GLN A 168 -14.60 4.11 36.37
N THR A 169 -13.96 3.23 37.14
CA THR A 169 -12.53 2.93 36.96
C THR A 169 -12.21 2.28 35.60
N LEU A 170 -13.14 1.50 35.05
CA LEU A 170 -13.02 0.92 33.72
C LEU A 170 -13.18 2.01 32.64
N LYS A 171 -14.16 2.91 32.78
CA LYS A 171 -14.35 4.04 31.87
C LYS A 171 -13.10 4.92 31.81
N ASP A 172 -12.57 5.33 32.97
CA ASP A 172 -11.38 6.20 33.08
C ASP A 172 -10.15 5.52 32.45
N ALA A 173 -9.99 4.22 32.65
CA ALA A 173 -8.91 3.45 32.06
C ALA A 173 -9.02 3.35 30.52
N LEU A 174 -10.24 3.15 29.99
CA LEU A 174 -10.50 3.11 28.56
C LEU A 174 -10.26 4.48 27.90
N VAL A 175 -10.75 5.57 28.49
CA VAL A 175 -10.52 6.93 28.00
C VAL A 175 -9.02 7.28 27.99
N THR A 176 -8.31 6.99 29.09
CA THR A 176 -6.86 7.22 29.17
C THR A 176 -6.11 6.44 28.10
N PHE A 177 -6.52 5.21 27.84
CA PHE A 177 -5.90 4.37 26.80
C PHE A 177 -6.21 4.92 25.39
N LEU A 178 -7.45 5.32 25.12
CA LEU A 178 -7.86 5.91 23.85
C LEU A 178 -7.14 7.25 23.59
N GLN A 179 -6.97 8.10 24.61
CA GLN A 179 -6.23 9.35 24.50
C GLN A 179 -4.74 9.13 24.16
N LYS A 180 -4.15 8.06 24.70
CA LYS A 180 -2.75 7.73 24.47
C LYS A 180 -2.50 7.09 23.11
N GLU A 181 -3.34 6.17 22.68
CA GLU A 181 -3.15 5.36 21.47
C GLU A 181 -3.88 5.94 20.24
N GLY A 182 -4.99 6.67 20.47
CA GLY A 182 -5.81 7.28 19.41
C GLY A 182 -5.03 8.15 18.43
N PRO A 183 -4.18 9.10 18.89
CA PRO A 183 -3.40 9.95 18.00
C PRO A 183 -2.45 9.19 17.07
N SER A 184 -2.03 7.99 17.46
CA SER A 184 -1.14 7.13 16.66
C SER A 184 -1.89 6.24 15.66
N ARG A 185 -3.23 6.24 15.71
CA ARG A 185 -4.10 5.35 14.94
C ARG A 185 -5.24 6.13 14.28
N PRO A 186 -5.07 6.56 13.03
CA PRO A 186 -6.11 7.31 12.31
C PRO A 186 -7.42 6.54 12.14
N GLU A 187 -7.36 5.20 12.16
CA GLU A 187 -8.52 4.31 12.09
C GLU A 187 -9.25 4.15 13.43
N GLY A 188 -8.66 4.66 14.52
CA GLY A 188 -9.14 4.42 15.88
C GLY A 188 -8.58 3.14 16.51
N VAL A 189 -8.99 2.86 17.75
CA VAL A 189 -8.59 1.69 18.52
C VAL A 189 -9.69 0.62 18.44
N SER A 190 -9.35 -0.61 18.04
CA SER A 190 -10.34 -1.69 17.89
C SER A 190 -10.84 -2.19 19.23
N LEU A 191 -12.12 -2.59 19.26
CA LEU A 191 -12.77 -3.21 20.43
C LEU A 191 -11.97 -4.40 20.96
N GLU A 192 -11.40 -5.21 20.08
CA GLU A 192 -10.60 -6.37 20.46
C GLU A 192 -9.36 -5.97 21.27
N LEU A 193 -8.66 -4.92 20.85
CA LEU A 193 -7.50 -4.38 21.57
C LEU A 193 -7.90 -3.78 22.93
N LEU A 194 -9.04 -3.10 23.00
CA LEU A 194 -9.58 -2.57 24.24
C LEU A 194 -9.93 -3.69 25.23
N CYS A 195 -10.57 -4.76 24.75
CA CYS A 195 -10.87 -5.94 25.55
C CYS A 195 -9.58 -6.63 26.04
N GLN A 196 -8.57 -6.75 25.17
CA GLN A 196 -7.29 -7.33 25.53
C GLN A 196 -6.56 -6.51 26.61
N ARG A 197 -6.64 -5.19 26.51
CA ARG A 197 -6.02 -4.26 27.47
C ARG A 197 -6.73 -4.22 28.81
N ALA A 198 -8.05 -4.37 28.80
CA ALA A 198 -8.89 -4.34 29.99
C ALA A 198 -8.93 -5.69 30.76
N GLN A 199 -8.19 -6.71 30.30
CA GLN A 199 -8.15 -7.99 31.03
C GLN A 199 -7.70 -7.80 32.48
N PRO A 200 -8.34 -8.49 33.43
CA PRO A 200 -9.26 -9.63 33.28
C PRO A 200 -10.76 -9.28 33.15
N THR A 201 -11.12 -8.04 32.85
CA THR A 201 -12.52 -7.61 32.70
C THR A 201 -13.19 -8.31 31.50
N PRO A 202 -14.41 -8.85 31.63
CA PRO A 202 -15.12 -9.50 30.54
C PRO A 202 -15.41 -8.54 29.37
N ALA A 203 -15.30 -9.03 28.15
CA ALA A 203 -15.56 -8.22 26.93
C ALA A 203 -16.95 -7.55 26.93
N LYS A 204 -17.95 -8.19 27.54
CA LYS A 204 -19.30 -7.66 27.68
C LYS A 204 -19.35 -6.38 28.54
N GLU A 205 -18.54 -6.31 29.58
CA GLU A 205 -18.43 -5.11 30.44
C GLU A 205 -17.66 -3.99 29.74
N VAL A 206 -16.63 -4.33 28.96
CA VAL A 206 -15.89 -3.37 28.16
C VAL A 206 -16.78 -2.74 27.10
N SER A 207 -17.59 -3.55 26.38
CA SER A 207 -18.52 -3.03 25.37
C SER A 207 -19.63 -2.17 26.01
N ALA A 208 -20.14 -2.54 27.17
CA ALA A 208 -21.11 -1.74 27.88
C ALA A 208 -20.55 -0.40 28.38
N ALA A 209 -19.29 -0.39 28.84
CA ALA A 209 -18.60 0.84 29.25
C ALA A 209 -18.36 1.77 28.05
N LEU A 210 -17.96 1.22 26.88
CA LEU A 210 -17.80 1.99 25.65
C LEU A 210 -19.11 2.58 25.15
N GLN A 211 -20.21 1.84 25.26
CA GLN A 211 -21.51 2.35 24.87
C GLN A 211 -21.93 3.55 25.73
N LEU A 212 -21.67 3.50 27.04
CA LEU A 212 -21.92 4.65 27.93
C LEU A 212 -21.00 5.85 27.58
N LEU A 213 -19.72 5.61 27.24
CA LEU A 213 -18.80 6.68 26.81
C LEU A 213 -19.19 7.30 25.47
N LEU A 214 -19.82 6.52 24.57
CA LEU A 214 -20.44 7.04 23.34
C LEU A 214 -21.65 7.92 23.64
N GLU A 215 -22.54 7.50 24.58
CA GLU A 215 -23.68 8.27 25.01
C GLU A 215 -23.29 9.56 25.75
N ASP A 216 -22.21 9.51 26.53
CA ASP A 216 -21.63 10.66 27.24
C ASP A 216 -20.86 11.60 26.28
N GLY A 217 -20.59 11.18 25.03
CA GLY A 217 -19.89 11.96 24.00
C GLY A 217 -18.38 12.10 24.22
N GLU A 218 -17.78 11.29 25.08
CA GLU A 218 -16.35 11.27 25.34
C GLU A 218 -15.55 10.45 24.31
N VAL A 219 -16.23 9.53 23.62
CA VAL A 219 -15.68 8.63 22.62
C VAL A 219 -16.60 8.62 21.41
N PHE A 220 -16.04 8.43 20.21
CA PHE A 220 -16.80 8.25 18.97
C PHE A 220 -16.26 7.06 18.16
N THR A 221 -17.11 6.49 17.31
CA THR A 221 -16.73 5.46 16.35
C THR A 221 -16.10 6.10 15.11
N THR A 222 -15.10 5.46 14.54
CA THR A 222 -14.33 6.01 13.39
C THR A 222 -14.74 5.37 12.08
N ILE A 223 -14.06 4.29 11.66
CA ILE A 223 -14.29 3.63 10.36
C ILE A 223 -15.45 2.64 10.38
N ASP A 224 -15.79 2.09 11.53
CA ASP A 224 -16.88 1.14 11.77
C ASP A 224 -17.30 1.15 13.26
N ASP A 225 -18.32 0.34 13.60
CA ASP A 225 -18.84 0.20 14.97
C ASP A 225 -17.90 -0.52 15.95
N GLN A 226 -16.73 -0.94 15.49
CA GLN A 226 -15.73 -1.66 16.29
C GLN A 226 -14.46 -0.86 16.54
N HIS A 227 -14.34 0.35 15.98
CA HIS A 227 -13.18 1.23 16.14
C HIS A 227 -13.57 2.54 16.82
N PHE A 228 -12.83 2.87 17.87
CA PHE A 228 -13.16 3.96 18.80
C PHE A 228 -12.03 4.97 18.91
N GLN A 229 -12.38 6.23 19.08
CA GLN A 229 -11.43 7.31 19.34
C GLN A 229 -12.00 8.28 20.37
N CYS A 230 -11.12 8.93 21.16
CA CYS A 230 -11.51 9.95 22.12
C CYS A 230 -11.72 11.30 21.41
N VAL A 231 -12.68 12.11 21.90
CA VAL A 231 -12.94 13.45 21.39
C VAL A 231 -11.80 14.40 21.75
#